data_16a6a3928213b2b0beb490ec09a1b1e8
#
_entry.id   16a6a3928213b2b0beb490ec09a1b1e8
#
_cell.length_a   1.000
_cell.length_b   1.000
_cell.length_c   1.000
_cell.angle_alpha   90.00
_cell.angle_beta   90.00
_cell.angle_gamma   90.00
#
_symmetry.space_group_name_H-M   'P 1'
#
loop_
_entity.id
_entity.type
_entity.pdbx_description
1 polymer ?
#
loop_
_entity_poly.entity_id
_entity_poly.type
_entity_poly.pdbx_seq_one_letter_code
_entity_poly.pdbx_strand_id
1 'polypeptide(L)'
;MFLTRRDRGMIAVAIVLDVALHSGSETVISNAELAERTGMSRRTLEPLLQALSRERLLESTRGPHGGYRLGRLARLIKLSDVIAVGLNSLEDTGHGLEGRLQKAVVEPLWDEFDAMLLAQTEAITIEDLLRRAAKAGIRKRVTEPLNFMI
;
A
#
# COMPACT_ATOMS: atom_id res chain seq x y z
N MET A 1 2.22 3.11 -17.44
CA MET A 1 1.21 2.09 -17.10
C MET A 1 0.00 2.78 -16.50
N PHE A 2 -1.12 2.73 -17.17
CA PHE A 2 -2.35 3.27 -16.59
C PHE A 2 -2.84 2.31 -15.52
N LEU A 3 -2.82 2.76 -14.28
CA LEU A 3 -3.23 1.99 -13.11
C LEU A 3 -4.68 1.53 -13.30
N THR A 4 -4.90 0.26 -13.47
CA THR A 4 -6.23 -0.33 -13.44
C THR A 4 -6.70 -0.47 -11.99
N ARG A 5 -8.01 -0.53 -11.75
CA ARG A 5 -8.58 -0.67 -10.39
C ARG A 5 -8.08 -1.91 -9.62
N ARG A 6 -7.39 -2.83 -10.29
CA ARG A 6 -6.85 -4.06 -9.67
C ARG A 6 -5.33 -4.13 -9.73
N ASP A 7 -4.69 -3.01 -9.97
CA ASP A 7 -3.23 -2.94 -9.99
C ASP A 7 -2.66 -3.20 -8.60
N ARG A 8 -1.60 -4.00 -8.53
CA ARG A 8 -0.92 -4.31 -7.26
C ARG A 8 -0.35 -3.08 -6.57
N GLY A 9 0.04 -2.06 -7.32
CA GLY A 9 0.44 -0.78 -6.77
C GLY A 9 -0.70 -0.12 -5.98
N MET A 10 -1.90 -0.09 -6.56
CA MET A 10 -3.09 0.43 -5.89
C MET A 10 -3.47 -0.41 -4.66
N ILE A 11 -3.36 -1.72 -4.76
CA ILE A 11 -3.62 -2.62 -3.63
C ILE A 11 -2.62 -2.39 -2.51
N ALA A 12 -1.32 -2.25 -2.82
CA ALA A 12 -0.29 -1.96 -1.84
C ALA A 12 -0.57 -0.63 -1.11
N VAL A 13 -0.98 0.40 -1.83
CA VAL A 13 -1.38 1.69 -1.24
C VAL A 13 -2.60 1.53 -0.34
N ALA A 14 -3.61 0.79 -0.78
CA ALA A 14 -4.80 0.53 0.03
C ALA A 14 -4.45 -0.20 1.35
N ILE A 15 -3.57 -1.19 1.30
CA ILE A 15 -3.09 -1.91 2.48
C ILE A 15 -2.38 -0.96 3.46
N VAL A 16 -1.38 -0.22 2.97
CA VAL A 16 -0.58 0.67 3.83
C VAL A 16 -1.44 1.77 4.43
N LEU A 17 -2.37 2.33 3.65
CA LEU A 17 -3.27 3.37 4.14
C LEU A 17 -4.27 2.84 5.18
N ASP A 18 -4.81 1.65 4.99
CA ASP A 18 -5.70 0.99 5.96
C ASP A 18 -4.96 0.71 7.28
N VAL A 19 -3.75 0.18 7.21
CA VAL A 19 -2.89 -0.02 8.39
C VAL A 19 -2.58 1.30 9.06
N ALA A 20 -2.21 2.33 8.30
CA ALA A 20 -1.93 3.66 8.83
C ALA A 20 -3.13 4.27 9.57
N LEU A 21 -4.33 4.08 9.03
CA LEU A 21 -5.56 4.63 9.61
C LEU A 21 -5.98 3.91 10.89
N HIS A 22 -5.83 2.59 10.95
CA HIS A 22 -6.39 1.75 12.01
C HIS A 22 -5.38 1.24 13.04
N SER A 23 -4.08 1.25 12.73
CA SER A 23 -3.04 0.88 13.68
C SER A 23 -2.56 2.05 14.54
N GLY A 24 -1.80 1.75 15.56
CA GLY A 24 -1.15 2.72 16.44
C GLY A 24 0.09 2.12 17.08
N SER A 25 0.64 2.81 18.10
CA SER A 25 1.83 2.33 18.81
C SER A 25 1.63 0.97 19.48
N GLU A 26 0.40 0.70 19.94
CA GLU A 26 0.04 -0.54 20.66
C GLU A 26 -1.01 -1.38 19.94
N THR A 27 -1.52 -0.91 18.79
CA THR A 27 -2.57 -1.58 18.03
C THR A 27 -2.04 -2.04 16.69
N VAL A 28 -2.11 -3.32 16.43
CA VAL A 28 -1.78 -3.94 15.13
C VAL A 28 -3.06 -4.36 14.42
N ILE A 29 -2.98 -4.45 13.09
CA ILE A 29 -4.09 -4.85 12.22
C ILE A 29 -3.81 -6.24 11.68
N SER A 30 -4.70 -7.18 11.96
CA SER A 30 -4.59 -8.55 11.47
C SER A 30 -4.85 -8.65 9.97
N ASN A 31 -4.33 -9.71 9.34
CA ASN A 31 -4.65 -10.03 7.95
C ASN A 31 -6.16 -10.24 7.74
N ALA A 32 -6.85 -10.80 8.74
CA ALA A 32 -8.32 -10.99 8.68
C ALA A 32 -9.08 -9.66 8.62
N GLU A 33 -8.67 -8.68 9.43
CA GLU A 33 -9.27 -7.34 9.43
C GLU A 33 -9.02 -6.60 8.12
N LEU A 34 -7.79 -6.71 7.58
CA LEU A 34 -7.47 -6.17 6.26
C LEU A 34 -8.30 -6.80 5.15
N ALA A 35 -8.43 -8.12 5.16
CA ALA A 35 -9.23 -8.86 4.19
C ALA A 35 -10.70 -8.41 4.22
N GLU A 36 -11.27 -8.23 5.40
CA GLU A 36 -12.63 -7.78 5.59
C GLU A 36 -12.84 -6.35 5.05
N ARG A 37 -11.97 -5.41 5.43
CA ARG A 37 -12.12 -4.00 5.01
C ARG A 37 -11.79 -3.75 3.55
N THR A 38 -10.82 -4.46 3.01
CA THR A 38 -10.42 -4.30 1.59
C THR A 38 -11.27 -5.13 0.64
N GLY A 39 -12.02 -6.10 1.13
CA GLY A 39 -12.76 -7.05 0.30
C GLY A 39 -11.85 -8.04 -0.45
N MET A 40 -10.61 -8.17 -0.05
CA MET A 40 -9.62 -9.03 -0.70
C MET A 40 -9.38 -10.31 0.09
N SER A 41 -9.05 -11.40 -0.61
CA SER A 41 -8.69 -12.65 0.06
C SER A 41 -7.36 -12.53 0.80
N ARG A 42 -7.21 -13.26 1.90
CA ARG A 42 -5.93 -13.37 2.62
C ARG A 42 -4.80 -13.85 1.71
N ARG A 43 -5.10 -14.76 0.80
CA ARG A 43 -4.15 -15.29 -0.18
C ARG A 43 -3.60 -14.21 -1.11
N THR A 44 -4.42 -13.24 -1.48
CA THR A 44 -3.99 -12.10 -2.31
C THR A 44 -3.18 -11.09 -1.49
N LEU A 45 -3.56 -10.85 -0.24
CA LEU A 45 -2.89 -9.88 0.64
C LEU A 45 -1.53 -10.37 1.14
N GLU A 46 -1.38 -11.64 1.45
CA GLU A 46 -0.20 -12.18 2.15
C GLU A 46 1.13 -11.90 1.44
N PRO A 47 1.28 -12.14 0.12
CA PRO A 47 2.53 -11.82 -0.58
C PRO A 47 2.89 -10.33 -0.53
N LEU A 48 1.89 -9.45 -0.62
CA LEU A 48 2.08 -8.01 -0.53
C LEU A 48 2.46 -7.57 0.88
N LEU A 49 1.80 -8.12 1.89
CA LEU A 49 2.12 -7.85 3.30
C LEU A 49 3.56 -8.26 3.64
N GLN A 50 4.01 -9.40 3.12
CA GLN A 50 5.39 -9.87 3.28
C GLN A 50 6.37 -8.94 2.57
N ALA A 51 6.08 -8.52 1.34
CA ALA A 51 6.92 -7.62 0.58
C ALA A 51 7.02 -6.23 1.26
N LEU A 52 5.91 -5.68 1.71
CA LEU A 52 5.87 -4.40 2.44
C LEU A 52 6.63 -4.47 3.77
N SER A 53 6.60 -5.61 4.45
CA SER A 53 7.34 -5.83 5.69
C SER A 53 8.85 -5.96 5.46
N ARG A 54 9.26 -6.61 4.38
CA ARG A 54 10.69 -6.70 3.99
C ARG A 54 11.28 -5.33 3.71
N GLU A 55 10.53 -4.46 3.07
CA GLU A 55 10.93 -3.07 2.78
C GLU A 55 10.73 -2.12 3.99
N ARG A 56 10.32 -2.66 5.14
CA ARG A 56 10.08 -1.90 6.38
C ARG A 56 9.07 -0.77 6.25
N LEU A 57 8.17 -0.87 5.31
CA LEU A 57 7.00 0.01 5.20
C LEU A 57 5.92 -0.41 6.19
N LEU A 58 5.83 -1.72 6.45
CA LEU A 58 5.07 -2.32 7.54
C LEU A 58 6.00 -3.03 8.50
N GLU A 59 5.55 -3.19 9.71
CA GLU A 59 6.16 -4.03 10.75
C GLU A 59 5.14 -5.08 11.19
N SER A 60 5.56 -6.34 11.22
CA SER A 60 4.70 -7.45 11.63
C SER A 60 4.99 -7.89 13.05
N THR A 61 3.94 -8.23 13.79
CA THR A 61 4.00 -8.86 15.10
C THR A 61 3.39 -10.24 15.01
N ARG A 62 4.10 -11.26 15.48
CA ARG A 62 3.64 -12.64 15.49
C ARG A 62 2.80 -12.93 16.74
N GLY A 63 1.99 -13.98 16.66
CA GLY A 63 1.21 -14.53 17.77
C GLY A 63 -0.30 -14.41 17.56
N PRO A 64 -1.11 -14.87 18.52
CA PRO A 64 -2.58 -14.88 18.41
C PRO A 64 -3.18 -13.48 18.34
N HIS A 65 -2.47 -12.45 18.81
CA HIS A 65 -2.82 -11.03 18.71
C HIS A 65 -1.89 -10.28 17.76
N GLY A 66 -1.25 -11.01 16.83
CA GLY A 66 -0.34 -10.46 15.84
C GLY A 66 -1.05 -9.70 14.73
N GLY A 67 -0.27 -8.99 13.95
CA GLY A 67 -0.74 -8.21 12.82
C GLY A 67 0.32 -7.24 12.34
N TYR A 68 -0.13 -6.17 11.72
CA TYR A 68 0.71 -5.19 11.05
C TYR A 68 0.47 -3.79 11.59
N ARG A 69 1.52 -3.02 11.65
CA ARG A 69 1.52 -1.58 11.87
C ARG A 69 2.49 -0.90 10.92
N LEU A 70 2.50 0.42 10.85
CA LEU A 70 3.50 1.11 10.04
C LEU A 70 4.92 0.84 10.58
N GLY A 71 5.84 0.55 9.68
CA GLY A 71 7.26 0.37 9.99
C GLY A 71 8.04 1.67 10.11
N ARG A 72 7.44 2.78 9.64
CA ARG A 72 7.99 4.15 9.69
C ARG A 72 6.86 5.12 9.98
N LEU A 73 7.21 6.33 10.39
CA LEU A 73 6.22 7.41 10.52
C LEU A 73 5.55 7.70 9.17
N ALA A 74 4.26 7.90 9.15
CA ALA A 74 3.47 8.12 7.94
C ALA A 74 4.03 9.25 7.06
N ARG A 75 4.57 10.31 7.65
CA ARG A 75 5.22 11.42 6.94
C ARG A 75 6.54 11.04 6.24
N LEU A 76 7.14 9.90 6.61
CA LEU A 76 8.40 9.38 6.04
C LEU A 76 8.17 8.27 5.02
N ILE A 77 6.93 7.85 4.80
CA ILE A 77 6.57 6.86 3.79
C ILE A 77 6.07 7.59 2.55
N LYS A 78 6.83 7.54 1.48
CA LYS A 78 6.45 8.11 0.18
C LYS A 78 5.52 7.16 -0.55
N LEU A 79 4.56 7.71 -1.25
CA LEU A 79 3.64 6.94 -2.10
C LEU A 79 4.42 6.13 -3.16
N SER A 80 5.48 6.69 -3.72
CA SER A 80 6.38 6.02 -4.67
C SER A 80 6.98 4.73 -4.12
N ASP A 81 7.41 4.71 -2.85
CA ASP A 81 8.00 3.53 -2.22
C ASP A 81 6.97 2.40 -2.09
N VAL A 82 5.74 2.73 -1.73
CA VAL A 82 4.63 1.78 -1.60
C VAL A 82 4.25 1.20 -2.96
N ILE A 83 4.10 2.05 -3.97
CA ILE A 83 3.75 1.62 -5.33
C ILE A 83 4.84 0.72 -5.90
N ALA A 84 6.11 1.05 -5.71
CA ALA A 84 7.24 0.25 -6.18
C ALA A 84 7.21 -1.18 -5.61
N VAL A 85 6.90 -1.34 -4.33
CA VAL A 85 6.75 -2.66 -3.71
C VAL A 85 5.61 -3.45 -4.36
N GLY A 86 4.48 -2.80 -4.59
CA GLY A 86 3.33 -3.43 -5.25
C GLY A 86 3.67 -3.91 -6.67
N LEU A 87 4.35 -3.09 -7.45
CA LEU A 87 4.75 -3.41 -8.83
C LEU A 87 5.83 -4.50 -8.89
N ASN A 88 6.84 -4.42 -8.01
CA ASN A 88 7.92 -5.41 -7.96
C ASN A 88 7.48 -6.79 -7.47
N SER A 89 6.31 -6.90 -6.86
CA SER A 89 5.73 -8.18 -6.46
C SER A 89 5.10 -8.96 -7.63
N LEU A 90 5.03 -8.36 -8.82
CA LEU A 90 4.69 -9.06 -10.05
C LEU A 90 5.91 -9.82 -10.54
N GLU A 91 5.76 -11.11 -10.78
CA GLU A 91 6.72 -11.82 -11.62
C GLU A 91 6.68 -11.16 -13.00
N ASP A 92 7.83 -10.64 -13.40
CA ASP A 92 8.01 -10.13 -14.76
C ASP A 92 7.81 -11.32 -15.72
N THR A 93 6.65 -11.36 -16.36
CA THR A 93 6.32 -12.42 -17.31
C THR A 93 7.11 -12.29 -18.61
N GLY A 94 8.12 -11.41 -18.65
CA GLY A 94 9.18 -11.38 -19.66
C GLY A 94 8.73 -11.13 -21.11
N HIS A 95 7.51 -10.68 -21.33
CA HIS A 95 7.04 -10.33 -22.66
C HIS A 95 7.29 -8.84 -22.94
N GLY A 96 8.58 -8.51 -23.09
CA GLY A 96 8.96 -7.24 -23.67
C GLY A 96 8.41 -7.14 -25.10
N LEU A 97 7.99 -5.96 -25.50
CA LEU A 97 7.62 -5.71 -26.87
C LEU A 97 8.85 -5.91 -27.77
N GLU A 98 8.70 -6.67 -28.84
CA GLU A 98 9.76 -6.87 -29.83
C GLU A 98 9.53 -5.95 -31.03
N GLY A 99 10.63 -5.55 -31.67
CA GLY A 99 10.60 -4.73 -32.87
C GLY A 99 11.24 -3.36 -32.69
N ARG A 100 11.72 -2.80 -33.80
CA ARG A 100 12.44 -1.52 -33.79
C ARG A 100 11.54 -0.33 -33.41
N LEU A 101 10.30 -0.32 -33.88
CA LEU A 101 9.34 0.74 -33.55
C LEU A 101 9.04 0.75 -32.05
N GLN A 102 8.80 -0.40 -31.50
CA GLN A 102 8.48 -0.56 -30.09
C GLN A 102 9.64 -0.09 -29.21
N LYS A 103 10.86 -0.51 -29.49
CA LYS A 103 12.07 -0.15 -28.74
C LYS A 103 12.49 1.31 -28.91
N ALA A 104 12.32 1.85 -30.11
CA ALA A 104 12.79 3.21 -30.41
C ALA A 104 11.77 4.30 -30.05
N VAL A 105 10.49 3.98 -29.96
CA VAL A 105 9.41 4.96 -29.78
C VAL A 105 8.54 4.65 -28.57
N VAL A 106 8.01 3.43 -28.47
CA VAL A 106 7.02 3.10 -27.44
C VAL A 106 7.68 2.96 -26.06
N GLU A 107 8.78 2.23 -25.93
CA GLU A 107 9.47 2.08 -24.65
C GLU A 107 9.95 3.42 -24.07
N PRO A 108 10.66 4.30 -24.83
CA PRO A 108 11.04 5.62 -24.33
C PRO A 108 9.85 6.49 -23.90
N LEU A 109 8.71 6.41 -24.60
CA LEU A 109 7.49 7.11 -24.22
C LEU A 109 6.97 6.60 -22.86
N TRP A 110 6.98 5.29 -22.65
CA TRP A 110 6.60 4.71 -21.36
C TRP A 110 7.55 5.11 -20.23
N ASP A 111 8.85 5.15 -20.51
CA ASP A 111 9.86 5.63 -19.55
C ASP A 111 9.61 7.09 -19.16
N GLU A 112 9.22 7.94 -20.10
CA GLU A 112 8.81 9.32 -19.79
C GLU A 112 7.59 9.38 -18.87
N PHE A 113 6.56 8.58 -19.13
CA PHE A 113 5.38 8.51 -18.26
C PHE A 113 5.72 7.97 -16.86
N ASP A 114 6.54 6.94 -16.79
CA ASP A 114 6.99 6.38 -15.51
C ASP A 114 7.79 7.42 -14.71
N ALA A 115 8.65 8.20 -15.34
CA ALA A 115 9.40 9.27 -14.70
C ALA A 115 8.47 10.38 -14.17
N MET A 116 7.43 10.75 -14.92
CA MET A 116 6.44 11.73 -14.48
C MET A 116 5.62 11.23 -13.30
N LEU A 117 5.17 9.96 -13.34
CA LEU A 117 4.44 9.34 -12.24
C LEU A 117 5.30 9.20 -10.99
N LEU A 118 6.57 8.82 -11.16
CA LEU A 118 7.51 8.73 -10.05
C LEU A 118 7.67 10.08 -9.36
N ALA A 119 7.89 11.15 -10.12
CA ALA A 119 8.02 12.49 -9.57
C ALA A 119 6.77 12.94 -8.79
N GLN A 120 5.57 12.66 -9.31
CA GLN A 120 4.31 12.97 -8.64
C GLN A 120 4.14 12.16 -7.35
N THR A 121 4.45 10.88 -7.38
CA THR A 121 4.27 9.98 -6.24
C THR A 121 5.33 10.15 -5.15
N GLU A 122 6.52 10.63 -5.49
CA GLU A 122 7.56 11.00 -4.51
C GLU A 122 7.17 12.23 -3.67
N ALA A 123 6.34 13.10 -4.19
CA ALA A 123 5.86 14.29 -3.49
C ALA A 123 4.71 14.02 -2.52
N ILE A 124 4.12 12.84 -2.54
CA ILE A 124 2.96 12.46 -1.70
C ILE A 124 3.42 11.47 -0.63
N THR A 125 3.06 11.73 0.62
CA THR A 125 3.31 10.84 1.75
C THR A 125 2.03 10.13 2.19
N ILE A 126 2.19 9.08 2.99
CA ILE A 126 1.03 8.41 3.62
C ILE A 126 0.30 9.37 4.56
N GLU A 127 1.00 10.29 5.21
CA GLU A 127 0.37 11.34 6.01
C GLU A 127 -0.55 12.24 5.16
N ASP A 128 -0.14 12.60 3.95
CA ASP A 128 -0.99 13.36 3.03
C ASP A 128 -2.27 12.60 2.67
N LEU A 129 -2.16 11.29 2.47
CA LEU A 129 -3.33 10.44 2.19
C LEU A 129 -4.24 10.30 3.41
N LEU A 130 -3.70 10.23 4.62
CA LEU A 130 -4.48 10.25 5.85
C LEU A 130 -5.26 11.57 5.99
N ARG A 131 -4.66 12.70 5.63
CA ARG A 131 -5.36 14.00 5.58
C ARG A 131 -6.49 14.01 4.54
N ARG A 132 -6.29 13.40 3.38
CA ARG A 132 -7.36 13.23 2.37
C ARG A 132 -8.49 12.35 2.89
N ALA A 133 -8.17 11.26 3.59
CA ALA A 133 -9.16 10.39 4.22
C ALA A 133 -9.99 11.14 5.26
N ALA A 134 -9.35 11.93 6.11
CA ALA A 134 -10.03 12.76 7.11
C ALA A 134 -10.99 13.80 6.47
N LYS A 135 -10.58 14.44 5.38
CA LYS A 135 -11.43 15.34 4.60
C LYS A 135 -12.63 14.64 3.96
N ALA A 136 -12.47 13.36 3.62
CA ALA A 136 -13.54 12.52 3.09
C ALA A 136 -14.46 11.94 4.20
N GLY A 137 -14.23 12.31 5.47
CA GLY A 137 -15.00 11.81 6.61
C GLY A 137 -14.60 10.40 7.07
N ILE A 138 -13.50 9.86 6.55
CA ILE A 138 -13.01 8.53 6.91
C ILE A 138 -12.03 8.68 8.07
N ARG A 139 -12.41 8.16 9.23
CA ARG A 139 -11.61 8.21 10.46
C ARG A 139 -11.53 6.83 11.07
N LYS A 140 -10.49 6.62 11.90
CA LYS A 140 -10.39 5.45 12.76
C LYS A 140 -11.68 5.34 13.58
N ARG A 141 -12.30 4.16 13.58
CA ARG A 141 -13.36 3.88 14.56
C ARG A 141 -12.73 3.97 15.94
N VAL A 142 -13.13 4.95 16.72
CA VAL A 142 -12.88 4.95 18.15
C VAL A 142 -13.75 3.84 18.71
N THR A 143 -13.14 2.72 19.08
CA THR A 143 -13.79 1.76 19.94
C THR A 143 -13.87 2.46 21.29
N GLU A 144 -15.02 3.04 21.62
CA GLU A 144 -15.24 3.48 22.98
C GLU A 144 -14.97 2.27 23.88
N PRO A 145 -14.12 2.42 24.90
CA PRO A 145 -14.04 1.38 25.90
C PRO A 145 -15.46 1.21 26.43
N LEU A 146 -15.99 -0.01 26.35
CA LEU A 146 -17.23 -0.35 27.02
C LEU A 146 -17.02 -0.04 28.48
N ASN A 147 -17.46 1.13 28.88
CA ASN A 147 -17.53 1.51 30.27
C ASN A 147 -18.65 0.67 30.88
N PHE A 148 -18.28 -0.54 31.33
CA PHE A 148 -19.12 -1.27 32.24
C PHE A 148 -19.07 -0.51 33.57
N MET A 149 -19.94 0.49 33.73
CA MET A 149 -20.27 0.97 35.06
C MET A 149 -21.06 -0.14 35.74
N ILE A 150 -20.41 -0.81 36.66
CA ILE A 150 -21.09 -1.62 37.66
C ILE A 150 -21.73 -0.69 38.67
#